data_73d89991ae67ce01409a6994624a50b5
#
_entry.id   73d89991ae67ce01409a6994624a50b5
#
_cell.length_a   1.000
_cell.length_b   1.000
_cell.length_c   1.000
_cell.angle_alpha   90.00
_cell.angle_beta   90.00
_cell.angle_gamma   90.00
#
_symmetry.space_group_name_H-M   'P 1'
#
loop_
_entity.id
_entity.type
_entity.pdbx_description
1 polymer ?
#
loop_
_entity_poly.entity_id
_entity_poly.type
_entity_poly.pdbx_seq_one_letter_code
_entity_poly.pdbx_strand_id
1 'polypeptide(L)'
;MGIKPNILTIVLFALLATSCVTSRRVDYLQDMTQGSQIELEDRFEARIAPYDELIIRVSSSQPNQELAAPFNVGLEGNVYLVDVNGDIEFPVVGKLHVAGFTRMRVQEILKRMLEQGDYLDDPYVMVRFKTFKIFVLGNGGGKVINVTNERCTFLEALALMGGLDNYTRRDRIAVMREVNGRMVMRYLDPRSSAVFNDPFFMMQQNDFIILDGVNGGTMRQEVTYWATFLSTLVSSATLILTLGTYLKNK
;
A
#
# COMPACT_ATOMS: atom_id res chain seq x y z
N MET A 1 53.81 7.01 -36.75
CA MET A 1 54.33 6.38 -35.53
C MET A 1 53.16 5.69 -34.86
N GLY A 2 53.00 4.37 -35.16
CA GLY A 2 51.81 3.60 -34.72
C GLY A 2 51.94 3.22 -33.26
N ILE A 3 51.05 3.70 -32.43
CA ILE A 3 50.90 3.29 -31.03
C ILE A 3 50.37 1.86 -31.03
N LYS A 4 51.26 0.89 -30.71
CA LYS A 4 50.81 -0.49 -30.47
C LYS A 4 50.01 -0.50 -29.16
N PRO A 5 48.72 -0.84 -29.17
CA PRO A 5 47.97 -0.94 -27.90
C PRO A 5 48.60 -2.05 -27.08
N ASN A 6 49.05 -1.72 -25.89
CA ASN A 6 49.57 -2.72 -24.96
C ASN A 6 48.45 -3.70 -24.61
N ILE A 7 48.76 -5.00 -24.58
CA ILE A 7 47.82 -6.08 -24.21
C ILE A 7 47.07 -5.74 -22.91
N LEU A 8 47.72 -5.06 -21.99
CA LEU A 8 47.13 -4.58 -20.73
C LEU A 8 45.97 -3.61 -20.96
N THR A 9 46.07 -2.70 -21.96
CA THR A 9 45.00 -1.73 -22.28
C THR A 9 43.79 -2.43 -22.91
N ILE A 10 44.01 -3.45 -23.73
CA ILE A 10 42.93 -4.26 -24.33
C ILE A 10 42.23 -5.09 -23.30
N VAL A 11 42.93 -5.71 -22.35
CA VAL A 11 42.38 -6.49 -21.23
C VAL A 11 41.58 -5.59 -20.29
N LEU A 12 42.07 -4.38 -19.99
CA LEU A 12 41.38 -3.41 -19.15
C LEU A 12 40.06 -2.94 -19.82
N PHE A 13 40.09 -2.72 -21.14
CA PHE A 13 38.88 -2.32 -21.91
C PHE A 13 37.86 -3.46 -22.02
N ALA A 14 38.33 -4.71 -22.16
CA ALA A 14 37.47 -5.90 -22.16
C ALA A 14 36.81 -6.14 -20.80
N LEU A 15 37.50 -5.89 -19.69
CA LEU A 15 36.94 -5.97 -18.33
C LEU A 15 35.84 -4.89 -18.06
N LEU A 16 35.98 -3.73 -18.68
CA LEU A 16 34.97 -2.65 -18.56
C LEU A 16 33.71 -2.93 -19.41
N ALA A 17 33.83 -3.72 -20.47
CA ALA A 17 32.70 -4.05 -21.37
C ALA A 17 31.78 -5.16 -20.85
N THR A 18 32.15 -5.88 -19.79
CA THR A 18 31.35 -6.99 -19.24
C THR A 18 30.32 -6.58 -18.19
N SER A 19 30.11 -5.30 -17.91
CA SER A 19 29.12 -4.79 -16.96
C SER A 19 27.72 -4.70 -17.56
N CYS A 20 27.23 -5.79 -18.18
CA CYS A 20 25.80 -5.90 -18.50
C CYS A 20 25.03 -6.27 -17.23
N VAL A 21 24.51 -5.28 -16.52
CA VAL A 21 23.49 -5.50 -15.49
C VAL A 21 22.20 -5.93 -16.17
N THR A 22 21.86 -7.21 -16.08
CA THR A 22 20.58 -7.71 -16.53
C THR A 22 19.50 -7.03 -15.69
N SER A 23 18.78 -6.09 -16.29
CA SER A 23 17.59 -5.50 -15.70
C SER A 23 16.57 -6.62 -15.48
N ARG A 24 16.32 -7.01 -14.21
CA ARG A 24 15.21 -7.91 -13.90
C ARG A 24 13.93 -7.18 -14.30
N ARG A 25 13.08 -7.85 -15.09
CA ARG A 25 11.78 -7.31 -15.47
C ARG A 25 11.02 -6.93 -14.20
N VAL A 26 10.57 -5.68 -14.20
CA VAL A 26 9.96 -5.02 -13.05
C VAL A 26 8.43 -5.00 -13.22
N ASP A 27 7.95 -5.65 -14.29
CA ASP A 27 6.56 -5.57 -14.72
C ASP A 27 5.62 -6.28 -13.74
N TYR A 28 4.45 -5.70 -13.54
CA TYR A 28 3.33 -6.31 -12.82
C TYR A 28 2.63 -7.33 -13.74
N LEU A 29 1.96 -8.34 -13.14
CA LEU A 29 1.09 -9.29 -13.83
C LEU A 29 1.74 -9.94 -15.07
N GLN A 30 2.96 -10.45 -14.91
CA GLN A 30 3.79 -10.97 -16.01
C GLN A 30 3.24 -12.23 -16.69
N ASP A 31 2.33 -12.94 -16.01
CA ASP A 31 1.66 -14.15 -16.48
C ASP A 31 0.35 -13.86 -17.22
N MET A 32 -0.06 -12.59 -17.32
CA MET A 32 -1.25 -12.20 -18.08
C MET A 32 -0.89 -11.82 -19.52
N THR A 33 -1.71 -12.27 -20.45
CA THR A 33 -1.62 -11.93 -21.87
C THR A 33 -2.87 -11.18 -22.32
N GLN A 34 -2.82 -10.58 -23.50
CA GLN A 34 -3.99 -9.91 -24.06
C GLN A 34 -5.18 -10.88 -24.19
N GLY A 35 -6.31 -10.50 -23.61
CA GLY A 35 -7.53 -11.33 -23.59
C GLY A 35 -7.64 -12.27 -22.38
N SER A 36 -6.65 -12.31 -21.48
CA SER A 36 -6.78 -13.04 -20.21
C SER A 36 -7.94 -12.49 -19.39
N GLN A 37 -8.74 -13.40 -18.82
CA GLN A 37 -9.86 -13.06 -17.94
C GLN A 37 -9.64 -13.78 -16.61
N ILE A 38 -9.89 -13.09 -15.52
CA ILE A 38 -9.83 -13.63 -14.16
C ILE A 38 -11.17 -13.33 -13.52
N GLU A 39 -11.81 -14.36 -12.98
CA GLU A 39 -13.02 -14.21 -12.20
C GLU A 39 -12.64 -13.65 -10.83
N LEU A 40 -13.11 -12.45 -10.51
CA LEU A 40 -12.92 -11.85 -9.20
C LEU A 40 -14.11 -12.23 -8.33
N GLU A 41 -13.85 -12.64 -7.09
CA GLU A 41 -14.93 -12.76 -6.10
C GLU A 41 -15.53 -11.37 -5.82
N ASP A 42 -16.73 -11.15 -6.36
CA ASP A 42 -17.38 -9.83 -6.44
C ASP A 42 -17.96 -9.32 -5.10
N ARG A 43 -17.64 -9.96 -3.98
CA ARG A 43 -18.31 -9.72 -2.71
C ARG A 43 -17.41 -9.34 -1.55
N PHE A 44 -16.34 -8.63 -1.82
CA PHE A 44 -15.53 -8.14 -0.72
C PHE A 44 -16.06 -6.80 -0.22
N GLU A 45 -16.64 -6.81 0.96
CA GLU A 45 -16.99 -5.62 1.71
C GLU A 45 -16.16 -5.56 3.00
N ALA A 46 -15.56 -4.38 3.27
CA ALA A 46 -14.77 -4.18 4.47
C ALA A 46 -15.61 -4.48 5.73
N ARG A 47 -15.03 -5.18 6.70
CA ARG A 47 -15.65 -5.45 7.98
C ARG A 47 -15.19 -4.44 9.00
N ILE A 48 -16.14 -4.03 9.82
CA ILE A 48 -15.91 -3.10 10.92
C ILE A 48 -15.08 -3.81 12.01
N ALA A 49 -14.06 -3.14 12.51
CA ALA A 49 -13.19 -3.59 13.58
C ALA A 49 -13.26 -2.66 14.79
N PRO A 50 -12.85 -3.12 15.99
CA PRO A 50 -12.66 -2.23 17.13
C PRO A 50 -11.75 -1.04 16.76
N TYR A 51 -12.05 0.13 17.33
CA TYR A 51 -11.40 1.42 17.08
C TYR A 51 -11.64 2.04 15.69
N ASP A 52 -12.50 1.45 14.86
CA ASP A 52 -12.97 2.11 13.65
C ASP A 52 -13.89 3.28 13.99
N GLU A 53 -13.81 4.33 13.19
CA GLU A 53 -14.72 5.48 13.25
C GLU A 53 -15.76 5.36 12.13
N LEU A 54 -17.03 5.33 12.50
CA LEU A 54 -18.15 5.23 11.57
C LEU A 54 -18.90 6.57 11.52
N ILE A 55 -19.28 6.99 10.32
CA ILE A 55 -20.27 8.05 10.12
C ILE A 55 -21.62 7.37 9.92
N ILE A 56 -22.58 7.63 10.80
CA ILE A 56 -23.94 7.11 10.70
C ILE A 56 -24.91 8.27 10.59
N ARG A 57 -25.69 8.29 9.52
CA ARG A 57 -26.75 9.28 9.31
C ARG A 57 -28.07 8.59 9.14
N VAL A 58 -29.08 9.12 9.83
CA VAL A 58 -30.47 8.68 9.73
C VAL A 58 -31.28 9.81 9.11
N SER A 59 -32.10 9.49 8.12
CA SER A 59 -33.10 10.41 7.57
C SER A 59 -34.44 9.70 7.47
N SER A 60 -35.52 10.45 7.62
CA SER A 60 -36.87 9.94 7.44
C SER A 60 -37.34 10.20 6.02
N SER A 61 -38.05 9.26 5.42
CA SER A 61 -38.78 9.44 4.16
C SER A 61 -39.98 10.39 4.28
N GLN A 62 -40.42 10.64 5.51
CA GLN A 62 -41.53 11.54 5.79
C GLN A 62 -41.14 13.00 5.73
N PRO A 63 -42.08 13.93 5.44
CA PRO A 63 -41.76 15.36 5.31
C PRO A 63 -41.22 16.01 6.59
N ASN A 64 -41.30 15.32 7.74
CA ASN A 64 -40.85 15.82 9.03
C ASN A 64 -39.44 15.25 9.36
N GLN A 65 -38.39 15.84 8.79
CA GLN A 65 -36.99 15.47 9.06
C GLN A 65 -36.59 15.70 10.53
N GLU A 66 -37.33 16.49 11.28
CA GLU A 66 -37.09 16.76 12.71
C GLU A 66 -37.15 15.47 13.56
N LEU A 67 -37.93 14.50 13.16
CA LEU A 67 -37.99 13.19 13.84
C LEU A 67 -36.68 12.40 13.76
N ALA A 68 -35.88 12.63 12.77
CA ALA A 68 -34.58 11.99 12.65
C ALA A 68 -33.46 12.70 13.43
N ALA A 69 -33.66 13.94 13.88
CA ALA A 69 -32.67 14.74 14.57
C ALA A 69 -32.06 14.07 15.82
N PRO A 70 -32.82 13.36 16.69
CA PRO A 70 -32.26 12.69 17.85
C PRO A 70 -31.25 11.61 17.53
N PHE A 71 -31.30 11.02 16.35
CA PHE A 71 -30.39 9.96 15.91
C PHE A 71 -29.10 10.49 15.24
N ASN A 72 -29.03 11.80 15.01
CA ASN A 72 -27.94 12.46 14.31
C ASN A 72 -27.11 13.37 15.24
N VAL A 73 -26.98 13.00 16.53
CA VAL A 73 -26.27 13.77 17.58
C VAL A 73 -24.89 13.22 17.93
N GLY A 74 -24.30 12.37 17.10
CA GLY A 74 -22.96 11.81 17.29
C GLY A 74 -21.88 12.92 17.35
N LEU A 75 -20.74 12.60 17.95
CA LEU A 75 -19.59 13.50 18.04
C LEU A 75 -19.18 13.99 16.64
N GLU A 76 -18.87 15.27 16.50
CA GLU A 76 -18.36 15.89 15.27
C GLU A 76 -19.07 15.45 13.97
N GLY A 77 -20.39 15.57 13.92
CA GLY A 77 -21.14 15.30 12.70
C GLY A 77 -21.51 13.82 12.50
N ASN A 78 -21.97 13.16 13.55
CA ASN A 78 -22.48 11.79 13.54
C ASN A 78 -21.39 10.71 13.43
N VAL A 79 -20.23 10.97 14.05
CA VAL A 79 -19.13 9.99 14.14
C VAL A 79 -19.31 9.14 15.38
N TYR A 80 -19.21 7.84 15.20
CA TYR A 80 -19.30 6.83 16.25
C TYR A 80 -17.99 6.03 16.28
N LEU A 81 -17.33 6.00 17.43
CA LEU A 81 -16.16 5.18 17.66
C LEU A 81 -16.58 3.78 18.08
N VAL A 82 -16.08 2.77 17.41
CA VAL A 82 -16.28 1.36 17.81
C VAL A 82 -15.38 1.08 19.01
N ASP A 83 -15.96 0.66 20.13
CA ASP A 83 -15.21 0.38 21.35
C ASP A 83 -14.40 -0.93 21.26
N VAL A 84 -13.63 -1.22 22.32
CA VAL A 84 -12.80 -2.44 22.41
C VAL A 84 -13.61 -3.73 22.31
N ASN A 85 -14.89 -3.71 22.68
CA ASN A 85 -15.79 -4.86 22.60
C ASN A 85 -16.45 -4.99 21.21
N GLY A 86 -16.21 -4.03 20.33
CA GLY A 86 -16.81 -3.98 19.01
C GLY A 86 -18.18 -3.33 18.97
N ASP A 87 -18.52 -2.53 19.97
CA ASP A 87 -19.82 -1.90 20.13
C ASP A 87 -19.74 -0.41 19.80
N ILE A 88 -20.84 0.16 19.32
CA ILE A 88 -21.09 1.60 19.28
C ILE A 88 -22.23 1.95 20.22
N GLU A 89 -22.20 3.19 20.75
CA GLU A 89 -23.31 3.74 21.52
C GLU A 89 -24.16 4.61 20.60
N PHE A 90 -25.29 4.07 20.16
CA PHE A 90 -26.17 4.76 19.23
C PHE A 90 -27.33 5.42 19.98
N PRO A 91 -27.64 6.71 19.73
CA PRO A 91 -28.67 7.44 20.44
C PRO A 91 -30.02 6.71 20.41
N VAL A 92 -30.73 6.76 21.54
CA VAL A 92 -32.06 6.14 21.73
C VAL A 92 -32.05 4.60 21.74
N VAL A 93 -31.26 3.98 20.84
CA VAL A 93 -31.16 2.51 20.69
C VAL A 93 -30.20 1.91 21.74
N GLY A 94 -29.21 2.68 22.20
CA GLY A 94 -28.20 2.23 23.15
C GLY A 94 -27.02 1.51 22.48
N LYS A 95 -26.46 0.52 23.18
CA LYS A 95 -25.31 -0.26 22.69
C LYS A 95 -25.70 -1.19 21.54
N LEU A 96 -24.91 -1.12 20.46
CA LEU A 96 -25.06 -1.95 19.28
C LEU A 96 -23.72 -2.58 18.91
N HIS A 97 -23.68 -3.91 18.86
CA HIS A 97 -22.50 -4.64 18.37
C HIS A 97 -22.40 -4.51 16.86
N VAL A 98 -21.23 -4.04 16.38
CA VAL A 98 -20.97 -3.77 14.95
C VAL A 98 -19.72 -4.45 14.43
N ALA A 99 -18.78 -4.84 15.30
CA ALA A 99 -17.53 -5.48 14.87
C ALA A 99 -17.81 -6.80 14.14
N GLY A 100 -17.02 -7.05 13.08
CA GLY A 100 -17.20 -8.21 12.21
C GLY A 100 -18.34 -8.10 11.20
N PHE A 101 -19.22 -7.10 11.33
CA PHE A 101 -20.27 -6.84 10.35
C PHE A 101 -19.75 -5.94 9.22
N THR A 102 -20.41 -6.05 8.07
CA THR A 102 -20.26 -5.06 7.00
C THR A 102 -21.11 -3.83 7.30
N ARG A 103 -20.76 -2.69 6.69
CA ARG A 103 -21.58 -1.47 6.84
C ARG A 103 -23.04 -1.69 6.40
N MET A 104 -23.26 -2.45 5.32
CA MET A 104 -24.61 -2.78 4.85
C MET A 104 -25.39 -3.56 5.91
N ARG A 105 -24.72 -4.49 6.58
CA ARG A 105 -25.37 -5.25 7.66
C ARG A 105 -25.76 -4.36 8.84
N VAL A 106 -24.90 -3.41 9.20
CA VAL A 106 -25.20 -2.43 10.26
C VAL A 106 -26.35 -1.51 9.85
N GLN A 107 -26.39 -1.07 8.58
CA GLN A 107 -27.54 -0.30 8.05
C GLN A 107 -28.85 -1.05 8.20
N GLU A 108 -28.90 -2.33 7.82
CA GLU A 108 -30.09 -3.16 7.96
C GLU A 108 -30.54 -3.36 9.42
N ILE A 109 -29.56 -3.56 10.31
CA ILE A 109 -29.84 -3.74 11.74
C ILE A 109 -30.45 -2.46 12.31
N LEU A 110 -29.77 -1.31 12.07
CA LEU A 110 -30.25 -0.02 12.55
C LEU A 110 -31.62 0.33 11.97
N LYS A 111 -31.83 0.12 10.66
CA LYS A 111 -33.15 0.34 10.03
C LYS A 111 -34.24 -0.44 10.75
N ARG A 112 -34.03 -1.75 10.95
CA ARG A 112 -35.00 -2.62 11.65
C ARG A 112 -35.23 -2.18 13.10
N MET A 113 -34.19 -1.79 13.83
CA MET A 113 -34.34 -1.35 15.22
C MET A 113 -35.13 -0.06 15.32
N LEU A 114 -34.95 0.88 14.39
CA LEU A 114 -35.70 2.13 14.35
C LEU A 114 -37.19 1.92 13.99
N GLU A 115 -37.46 0.99 13.08
CA GLU A 115 -38.83 0.62 12.69
C GLU A 115 -39.56 -0.15 13.82
N GLN A 116 -38.90 -1.18 14.39
CA GLN A 116 -39.50 -2.03 15.44
C GLN A 116 -39.71 -1.30 16.77
N GLY A 117 -38.87 -0.28 17.04
CA GLY A 117 -39.01 0.59 18.19
C GLY A 117 -40.09 1.66 18.04
N ASP A 118 -40.78 1.72 16.91
CA ASP A 118 -41.77 2.75 16.56
C ASP A 118 -41.17 4.18 16.61
N TYR A 119 -39.87 4.29 16.34
CA TYR A 119 -39.17 5.57 16.35
C TYR A 119 -39.30 6.32 15.03
N LEU A 120 -39.22 5.59 13.91
CA LEU A 120 -39.28 6.16 12.56
C LEU A 120 -39.94 5.15 11.59
N ASP A 121 -40.85 5.65 10.77
CA ASP A 121 -41.39 4.90 9.64
C ASP A 121 -40.43 4.97 8.45
N ASP A 122 -40.07 3.81 7.88
CA ASP A 122 -39.21 3.64 6.75
C ASP A 122 -37.94 4.57 6.75
N PRO A 123 -37.11 4.47 7.80
CA PRO A 123 -35.92 5.30 7.90
C PRO A 123 -34.87 4.91 6.84
N TYR A 124 -34.20 5.92 6.27
CA TYR A 124 -33.01 5.72 5.50
C TYR A 124 -31.78 5.86 6.42
N VAL A 125 -31.02 4.77 6.56
CA VAL A 125 -29.79 4.75 7.37
C VAL A 125 -28.60 4.64 6.44
N MET A 126 -27.65 5.57 6.56
CA MET A 126 -26.38 5.56 5.86
C MET A 126 -25.26 5.29 6.88
N VAL A 127 -24.46 4.25 6.62
CA VAL A 127 -23.24 3.94 7.39
C VAL A 127 -22.03 4.01 6.47
N ARG A 128 -20.99 4.75 6.87
CA ARG A 128 -19.72 4.86 6.17
C ARG A 128 -18.55 4.82 7.16
N PHE A 129 -17.41 4.34 6.71
CA PHE A 129 -16.16 4.58 7.44
C PHE A 129 -15.79 6.06 7.35
N LYS A 130 -15.46 6.69 8.47
CA LYS A 130 -14.95 8.07 8.48
C LYS A 130 -13.57 8.13 7.83
N THR A 131 -12.75 7.14 8.12
CA THR A 131 -11.40 7.02 7.56
C THR A 131 -11.16 5.58 7.17
N PHE A 132 -10.56 5.38 5.99
CA PHE A 132 -10.03 4.09 5.58
C PHE A 132 -8.52 4.29 5.35
N LYS A 133 -7.70 3.70 6.22
CA LYS A 133 -6.25 3.88 6.24
C LYS A 133 -5.55 2.56 6.03
N ILE A 134 -4.48 2.61 5.22
CA ILE A 134 -3.54 1.51 5.03
C ILE A 134 -2.15 2.04 5.38
N PHE A 135 -1.38 1.30 6.15
CA PHE A 135 -0.04 1.67 6.55
C PHE A 135 0.98 0.97 5.66
N VAL A 136 1.93 1.73 5.15
CA VAL A 136 3.05 1.18 4.36
C VAL A 136 4.34 1.42 5.12
N LEU A 137 5.11 0.37 5.33
CA LEU A 137 6.40 0.40 6.01
C LEU A 137 7.48 -0.20 5.10
N GLY A 138 8.63 0.41 5.04
CA GLY A 138 9.78 -0.14 4.32
C GLY A 138 10.71 0.93 3.77
N ASN A 139 11.85 0.51 3.24
CA ASN A 139 12.86 1.36 2.61
C ASN A 139 13.24 2.62 3.40
N GLY A 140 13.31 2.49 4.74
CA GLY A 140 13.72 3.58 5.62
C GLY A 140 12.63 4.61 5.93
N GLY A 141 11.37 4.32 5.61
CA GLY A 141 10.25 5.21 5.90
C GLY A 141 8.91 4.50 6.08
N GLY A 142 7.92 5.29 6.45
CA GLY A 142 6.53 4.87 6.53
C GLY A 142 5.62 5.88 5.83
N LYS A 143 4.51 5.39 5.29
CA LYS A 143 3.47 6.22 4.65
C LYS A 143 2.10 5.71 5.09
N VAL A 144 1.20 6.64 5.37
CA VAL A 144 -0.21 6.34 5.57
C VAL A 144 -0.95 6.66 4.28
N ILE A 145 -1.65 5.69 3.74
CA ILE A 145 -2.53 5.85 2.59
C ILE A 145 -3.94 6.05 3.12
N ASN A 146 -4.54 7.20 2.84
CA ASN A 146 -5.95 7.43 3.09
C ASN A 146 -6.72 7.04 1.82
N VAL A 147 -7.58 6.05 1.94
CA VAL A 147 -8.43 5.57 0.84
C VAL A 147 -9.72 6.36 0.86
N THR A 148 -10.02 7.05 -0.22
CA THR A 148 -11.24 7.88 -0.31
C THR A 148 -12.50 7.04 -0.52
N ASN A 149 -12.34 5.94 -1.26
CA ASN A 149 -13.40 4.97 -1.49
C ASN A 149 -13.25 3.84 -0.48
N GLU A 150 -14.32 3.38 0.11
CA GLU A 150 -14.33 2.33 1.15
C GLU A 150 -13.89 0.94 0.62
N ARG A 151 -13.27 0.91 -0.53
CA ARG A 151 -12.71 -0.26 -1.20
C ARG A 151 -11.33 0.09 -1.74
N CYS A 152 -10.36 -0.77 -1.49
CA CYS A 152 -9.02 -0.66 -2.03
C CYS A 152 -8.47 -2.06 -2.27
N THR A 153 -7.97 -2.32 -3.45
CA THR A 153 -7.22 -3.54 -3.75
C THR A 153 -5.75 -3.37 -3.39
N PHE A 154 -5.03 -4.47 -3.21
CA PHE A 154 -3.59 -4.46 -2.99
C PHE A 154 -2.83 -3.70 -4.10
N LEU A 155 -3.21 -3.90 -5.37
CA LEU A 155 -2.59 -3.19 -6.49
C LEU A 155 -2.92 -1.69 -6.49
N GLU A 156 -4.14 -1.31 -6.12
CA GLU A 156 -4.51 0.10 -5.93
C GLU A 156 -3.71 0.75 -4.79
N ALA A 157 -3.53 0.03 -3.68
CA ALA A 157 -2.70 0.51 -2.58
C ALA A 157 -1.24 0.73 -3.02
N LEU A 158 -0.67 -0.19 -3.81
CA LEU A 158 0.65 0.00 -4.41
C LEU A 158 0.70 1.22 -5.34
N ALA A 159 -0.34 1.45 -6.14
CA ALA A 159 -0.42 2.63 -7.00
C ALA A 159 -0.54 3.94 -6.21
N LEU A 160 -1.37 3.97 -5.15
CA LEU A 160 -1.56 5.13 -4.27
C LEU A 160 -0.30 5.50 -3.47
N MET A 161 0.55 4.52 -3.17
CA MET A 161 1.85 4.83 -2.53
C MET A 161 2.88 5.43 -3.51
N GLY A 162 2.67 5.34 -4.82
CA GLY A 162 3.59 5.79 -5.86
C GLY A 162 4.33 4.66 -6.56
N GLY A 163 3.86 3.41 -6.40
CA GLY A 163 4.48 2.21 -6.93
C GLY A 163 5.63 1.68 -6.06
N LEU A 164 6.30 0.67 -6.56
CA LEU A 164 7.45 0.04 -5.90
C LEU A 164 8.75 0.59 -6.49
N ASP A 165 9.67 0.98 -5.63
CA ASP A 165 10.99 1.40 -6.06
C ASP A 165 11.84 0.22 -6.60
N ASN A 166 13.00 0.55 -7.19
CA ASN A 166 13.89 -0.45 -7.78
C ASN A 166 14.61 -1.32 -6.73
N TYR A 167 14.53 -0.95 -5.46
CA TYR A 167 15.21 -1.63 -4.35
C TYR A 167 14.24 -2.48 -3.52
N THR A 168 12.95 -2.45 -3.83
CA THR A 168 11.94 -3.27 -3.18
C THR A 168 11.91 -4.67 -3.78
N ARG A 169 11.84 -5.69 -2.93
CA ARG A 169 11.54 -7.06 -3.35
C ARG A 169 10.11 -7.13 -3.86
N ARG A 170 9.98 -7.37 -5.16
CA ARG A 170 8.66 -7.42 -5.81
C ARG A 170 8.03 -8.81 -5.82
N ASP A 171 8.84 -9.85 -5.62
CA ASP A 171 8.40 -11.25 -5.64
C ASP A 171 7.59 -11.64 -4.40
N ARG A 172 7.66 -10.85 -3.35
CA ARG A 172 6.90 -11.08 -2.13
C ARG A 172 6.78 -9.80 -1.32
N ILE A 173 5.61 -9.27 -1.27
CA ILE A 173 5.28 -8.11 -0.44
C ILE A 173 4.44 -8.61 0.71
N ALA A 174 4.87 -8.33 1.94
CA ALA A 174 4.12 -8.77 3.10
C ALA A 174 2.92 -7.85 3.32
N VAL A 175 1.75 -8.45 3.51
CA VAL A 175 0.55 -7.77 4.00
C VAL A 175 0.20 -8.35 5.35
N MET A 176 0.07 -7.50 6.36
CA MET A 176 -0.32 -7.89 7.72
C MET A 176 -1.69 -7.32 8.03
N ARG A 177 -2.52 -8.15 8.64
CA ARG A 177 -3.89 -7.84 9.05
C ARG A 177 -4.20 -8.45 10.40
N GLU A 178 -4.95 -7.73 11.21
CA GLU A 178 -5.52 -8.28 12.42
C GLU A 178 -6.77 -9.11 12.07
N VAL A 179 -6.77 -10.37 12.46
CA VAL A 179 -7.90 -11.28 12.29
C VAL A 179 -8.17 -11.96 13.63
N ASN A 180 -9.34 -11.72 14.21
CA ASN A 180 -9.74 -12.29 15.50
C ASN A 180 -8.72 -12.05 16.62
N GLY A 181 -8.19 -10.83 16.75
CA GLY A 181 -7.22 -10.44 17.76
C GLY A 181 -5.81 -11.00 17.54
N ARG A 182 -5.50 -11.51 16.35
CA ARG A 182 -4.18 -12.03 15.98
C ARG A 182 -3.67 -11.36 14.72
N MET A 183 -2.40 -10.98 14.72
CA MET A 183 -1.76 -10.47 13.51
C MET A 183 -1.43 -11.64 12.58
N VAL A 184 -1.99 -11.60 11.37
CA VAL A 184 -1.75 -12.59 10.31
C VAL A 184 -0.97 -11.91 9.21
N MET A 185 0.11 -12.54 8.75
CA MET A 185 0.93 -12.06 7.64
C MET A 185 0.82 -13.00 6.44
N ARG A 186 0.66 -12.42 5.26
CA ARG A 186 0.71 -13.12 3.97
C ARG A 186 1.64 -12.40 3.02
N TYR A 187 2.24 -13.17 2.12
CA TYR A 187 3.08 -12.62 1.05
C TYR A 187 2.30 -12.63 -0.26
N LEU A 188 2.17 -11.48 -0.88
CA LEU A 188 1.53 -11.28 -2.17
C LEU A 188 2.60 -10.96 -3.22
N ASP A 189 2.49 -11.57 -4.39
CA ASP A 189 3.36 -11.28 -5.55
C ASP A 189 2.57 -10.49 -6.59
N PRO A 190 2.80 -9.16 -6.72
CA PRO A 190 2.09 -8.33 -7.69
C PRO A 190 2.46 -8.62 -9.15
N ARG A 191 3.44 -9.50 -9.40
CA ARG A 191 3.85 -9.89 -10.75
C ARG A 191 3.03 -11.06 -11.29
N SER A 192 2.31 -11.76 -10.42
CA SER A 192 1.49 -12.90 -10.77
C SER A 192 0.01 -12.60 -10.64
N SER A 193 -0.77 -13.09 -11.59
CA SER A 193 -2.23 -13.04 -11.56
C SER A 193 -2.85 -13.84 -10.41
N ALA A 194 -2.10 -14.77 -9.80
CA ALA A 194 -2.53 -15.49 -8.61
C ALA A 194 -2.85 -14.53 -7.44
N VAL A 195 -2.33 -13.31 -7.44
CA VAL A 195 -2.62 -12.27 -6.44
C VAL A 195 -4.12 -11.97 -6.33
N PHE A 196 -4.87 -12.07 -7.42
CA PHE A 196 -6.31 -11.77 -7.42
C PHE A 196 -7.14 -12.76 -6.60
N ASN A 197 -6.64 -13.98 -6.42
CA ASN A 197 -7.32 -15.03 -5.64
C ASN A 197 -6.87 -15.07 -4.17
N ASP A 198 -5.97 -14.17 -3.75
CA ASP A 198 -5.53 -14.13 -2.35
C ASP A 198 -6.56 -13.38 -1.49
N PRO A 199 -6.96 -13.92 -0.32
CA PRO A 199 -7.87 -13.24 0.60
C PRO A 199 -7.40 -11.87 1.08
N PHE A 200 -6.09 -11.56 0.96
CA PHE A 200 -5.51 -10.26 1.31
C PHE A 200 -5.39 -9.33 0.09
N PHE A 201 -5.85 -9.76 -1.09
CA PHE A 201 -5.89 -8.89 -2.26
C PHE A 201 -6.77 -7.67 -2.05
N MET A 202 -7.92 -7.86 -1.41
CA MET A 202 -8.77 -6.77 -0.97
C MET A 202 -8.27 -6.26 0.37
N MET A 203 -7.76 -5.03 0.38
CA MET A 203 -7.25 -4.38 1.59
C MET A 203 -8.37 -4.07 2.57
N GLN A 204 -8.06 -4.15 3.85
CA GLN A 204 -8.96 -3.77 4.94
C GLN A 204 -8.41 -2.56 5.68
N GLN A 205 -9.27 -1.94 6.48
CA GLN A 205 -8.91 -0.87 7.40
C GLN A 205 -7.77 -1.34 8.32
N ASN A 206 -6.78 -0.48 8.50
CA ASN A 206 -5.59 -0.72 9.33
C ASN A 206 -4.65 -1.85 8.87
N ASP A 207 -4.78 -2.33 7.63
CA ASP A 207 -3.79 -3.24 7.04
C ASP A 207 -2.41 -2.58 6.95
N PHE A 208 -1.37 -3.40 7.11
CA PHE A 208 0.01 -3.00 6.91
C PHE A 208 0.57 -3.65 5.65
N ILE A 209 1.18 -2.85 4.79
CA ILE A 209 2.02 -3.33 3.67
C ILE A 209 3.47 -3.15 4.09
N ILE A 210 4.24 -4.23 4.11
CA ILE A 210 5.65 -4.20 4.48
C ILE A 210 6.48 -4.48 3.24
N LEU A 211 7.34 -3.54 2.92
CA LEU A 211 8.22 -3.58 1.76
C LEU A 211 9.63 -3.99 2.20
N ASP A 212 10.02 -5.20 1.87
CA ASP A 212 11.37 -5.67 2.09
C ASP A 212 12.32 -5.06 1.06
N GLY A 213 13.42 -4.49 1.51
CA GLY A 213 14.51 -4.07 0.63
C GLY A 213 15.27 -5.26 0.05
N VAL A 214 15.76 -5.12 -1.17
CA VAL A 214 16.75 -6.04 -1.72
C VAL A 214 18.07 -5.77 -1.02
N ASN A 215 18.73 -6.78 -0.45
CA ASN A 215 20.01 -6.66 0.27
C ASN A 215 21.14 -5.99 -0.54
N GLY A 216 20.91 -5.69 -1.81
CA GLY A 216 21.85 -4.96 -2.68
C GLY A 216 21.78 -3.42 -2.59
N GLY A 217 20.80 -2.84 -1.90
CA GLY A 217 20.65 -1.38 -1.85
C GLY A 217 21.77 -0.70 -1.07
N THR A 218 22.07 -1.19 0.11
CA THR A 218 23.19 -0.70 0.94
C THR A 218 24.55 -1.04 0.32
N MET A 219 24.72 -2.27 -0.18
CA MET A 219 25.94 -2.67 -0.89
C MET A 219 26.20 -1.82 -2.16
N ARG A 220 25.17 -1.45 -2.90
CA ARG A 220 25.32 -0.66 -4.13
C ARG A 220 25.73 0.78 -3.82
N GLN A 221 25.29 1.33 -2.72
CA GLN A 221 25.69 2.64 -2.29
C GLN A 221 27.17 2.65 -1.90
N GLU A 222 27.65 1.65 -1.17
CA GLU A 222 29.07 1.49 -0.84
C GLU A 222 29.93 1.26 -2.09
N VAL A 223 29.51 0.38 -3.00
CA VAL A 223 30.21 0.15 -4.27
C VAL A 223 30.29 1.42 -5.12
N THR A 224 29.25 2.25 -5.11
CA THR A 224 29.25 3.53 -5.86
C THR A 224 30.26 4.50 -5.26
N TYR A 225 30.38 4.60 -3.95
CA TYR A 225 31.42 5.44 -3.31
C TYR A 225 32.83 4.99 -3.68
N TRP A 226 33.10 3.69 -3.58
CA TRP A 226 34.42 3.14 -3.96
C TRP A 226 34.70 3.29 -5.45
N ALA A 227 33.72 3.09 -6.32
CA ALA A 227 33.88 3.27 -7.76
C ALA A 227 34.16 4.75 -8.12
N THR A 228 33.48 5.69 -7.44
CA THR A 228 33.74 7.13 -7.63
C THR A 228 35.11 7.51 -7.12
N PHE A 229 35.54 6.98 -5.98
CA PHE A 229 36.85 7.23 -5.44
C PHE A 229 37.99 6.69 -6.36
N LEU A 230 37.81 5.45 -6.85
CA LEU A 230 38.73 4.86 -7.81
C LEU A 230 38.80 5.62 -9.14
N SER A 231 37.65 6.09 -9.64
CA SER A 231 37.61 6.85 -10.89
C SER A 231 38.34 8.21 -10.78
N THR A 232 38.19 8.88 -9.61
CA THR A 232 38.94 10.13 -9.35
C THR A 232 40.44 9.91 -9.23
N LEU A 233 40.85 8.79 -8.60
CA LEU A 233 42.29 8.45 -8.55
C LEU A 233 42.88 8.15 -9.94
N VAL A 234 42.16 7.37 -10.76
CA VAL A 234 42.62 7.07 -12.14
C VAL A 234 42.67 8.33 -12.99
N SER A 235 41.66 9.22 -12.87
CA SER A 235 41.64 10.48 -13.60
C SER A 235 42.80 11.41 -13.20
N SER A 236 43.12 11.50 -11.91
CA SER A 236 44.25 12.31 -11.43
C SER A 236 45.58 11.74 -11.86
N ALA A 237 45.75 10.42 -11.83
CA ALA A 237 46.98 9.77 -12.30
C ALA A 237 47.21 9.96 -13.82
N THR A 238 46.17 9.87 -14.63
CA THR A 238 46.24 10.12 -16.08
C THR A 238 46.58 11.59 -16.37
N LEU A 239 46.04 12.53 -15.61
CA LEU A 239 46.38 13.96 -15.75
C LEU A 239 47.87 14.23 -15.45
N ILE A 240 48.39 13.64 -14.36
CA ILE A 240 49.81 13.78 -13.99
C ILE A 240 50.72 13.18 -15.07
N LEU A 241 50.39 12.00 -15.59
CA LEU A 241 51.16 11.34 -16.64
C LEU A 241 51.15 12.14 -17.95
N THR A 242 50.02 12.70 -18.35
CA THR A 242 49.91 13.52 -19.56
C THR A 242 50.65 14.83 -19.43
N LEU A 243 50.60 15.50 -18.29
CA LEU A 243 51.40 16.69 -18.01
C LEU A 243 52.88 16.39 -17.98
N GLY A 244 53.30 15.28 -17.36
CA GLY A 244 54.68 14.84 -17.32
C GLY A 244 55.27 14.54 -18.72
N THR A 245 54.51 13.88 -19.59
CA THR A 245 54.92 13.62 -20.98
C THR A 245 54.96 14.90 -21.81
N TYR A 246 54.02 15.81 -21.60
CA TYR A 246 54.01 17.11 -22.28
C TYR A 246 55.21 17.98 -21.92
N LEU A 247 55.57 18.03 -20.62
CA LEU A 247 56.73 18.80 -20.15
C LEU A 247 58.08 18.19 -20.58
N LYS A 248 58.17 16.88 -20.78
CA LYS A 248 59.38 16.18 -21.21
C LYS A 248 59.59 16.31 -22.73
N ASN A 249 58.54 16.59 -23.50
CA ASN A 249 58.63 16.75 -24.96
C ASN A 249 58.81 18.22 -25.42
N LYS A 250 58.96 19.16 -24.49
CA LYS A 250 59.23 20.56 -24.72
C LYS A 250 60.64 20.85 -24.28
#